data_1678f2d58a1b6f1d788b17556453a407
#
_entry.id   1678f2d58a1b6f1d788b17556453a407
#
_cell.length_a   1.000
_cell.length_b   1.000
_cell.length_c   1.000
_cell.angle_alpha   90.00
_cell.angle_beta   90.00
_cell.angle_gamma   90.00
#
_symmetry.space_group_name_H-M   'P 1'
#
loop_
_entity.id
_entity.type
_entity.pdbx_description
1 polymer ?
#
loop_
_entity_poly.entity_id
_entity_poly.type
_entity_poly.pdbx_seq_one_letter_code
_entity_poly.pdbx_strand_id
1 'polypeptide(L)'
;MYHITLSKEIKQNCPEFRGAAVFAEVTNTPYCEGLWQEIATFTQELRARETTDSIKYQPVIAATREAYKRCGKDPSRYRPSAEALRRRLLRGLELYQIDTLVDLINLVSLRTGHSIGGFDADEIQGTDLELGIGRAEELFEGIGRGMLNIEGLPVYRDRIGGNGTPTSDHERTKMKLETRHILAIVNGYNGQEGLKEAAEMILELLEKYASSTSGTIQYFE
;
A
#
# COMPACT_ATOMS: atom_id res chain seq x y z
N MET A 1 13.19 -12.88 6.27
CA MET A 1 13.36 -11.42 6.09
C MET A 1 13.64 -11.20 4.61
N TYR A 2 12.97 -10.25 3.95
CA TYR A 2 13.19 -9.95 2.54
C TYR A 2 14.37 -9.01 2.34
N HIS A 3 15.13 -9.21 1.27
CA HIS A 3 16.16 -8.28 0.81
C HIS A 3 15.51 -7.32 -0.20
N ILE A 4 15.17 -6.10 0.24
CA ILE A 4 14.47 -5.12 -0.59
C ILE A 4 15.46 -4.06 -1.07
N THR A 5 15.57 -3.90 -2.39
CA THR A 5 16.49 -2.97 -3.04
C THR A 5 15.75 -1.97 -3.92
N LEU A 6 16.36 -0.81 -4.16
CA LEU A 6 15.88 0.19 -5.10
C LEU A 6 16.70 0.16 -6.38
N SER A 7 16.01 0.17 -7.52
CA SER A 7 16.68 0.33 -8.82
C SER A 7 17.37 1.70 -8.95
N LYS A 8 18.30 1.81 -9.90
CA LYS A 8 18.97 3.10 -10.18
C LYS A 8 17.98 4.19 -10.58
N GLU A 9 16.96 3.82 -11.36
CA GLU A 9 15.93 4.75 -11.84
C GLU A 9 15.09 5.28 -10.67
N ILE A 10 14.73 4.44 -9.70
CA ILE A 10 14.00 4.90 -8.48
C ILE A 10 14.88 5.83 -7.68
N LYS A 11 16.16 5.50 -7.45
CA LYS A 11 17.10 6.36 -6.71
C LYS A 11 17.29 7.73 -7.39
N GLN A 12 17.25 7.79 -8.70
CA GLN A 12 17.37 9.03 -9.47
C GLN A 12 16.08 9.87 -9.46
N ASN A 13 14.92 9.23 -9.66
CA ASN A 13 13.64 9.92 -9.76
C ASN A 13 13.00 10.22 -8.40
N CYS A 14 13.32 9.43 -7.39
CA CYS A 14 12.76 9.53 -6.04
C CYS A 14 13.87 9.45 -4.96
N PRO A 15 14.84 10.38 -4.94
CA PRO A 15 15.99 10.31 -4.02
C PRO A 15 15.59 10.40 -2.54
N GLU A 16 14.40 10.97 -2.26
CA GLU A 16 13.85 11.07 -0.91
C GLU A 16 13.19 9.77 -0.45
N PHE A 17 12.97 8.81 -1.36
CA PHE A 17 12.21 7.60 -1.03
C PHE A 17 12.81 6.84 0.16
N ARG A 18 11.92 6.47 1.08
CA ARG A 18 12.19 5.56 2.18
C ARG A 18 11.04 4.56 2.27
N GLY A 19 11.35 3.31 2.51
CA GLY A 19 10.35 2.26 2.65
C GLY A 19 10.39 1.60 4.02
N ALA A 20 9.24 1.10 4.46
CA ALA A 20 9.12 0.22 5.61
C ALA A 20 8.35 -1.03 5.22
N ALA A 21 8.94 -2.19 5.44
CA ALA A 21 8.34 -3.49 5.24
C ALA A 21 7.97 -4.09 6.59
N VAL A 22 6.71 -4.44 6.75
CA VAL A 22 6.17 -5.13 7.94
C VAL A 22 5.90 -6.57 7.56
N PHE A 23 6.53 -7.50 8.27
CA PHE A 23 6.29 -8.94 8.11
C PHE A 23 5.73 -9.49 9.41
N ALA A 24 4.65 -10.29 9.33
CA ALA A 24 4.03 -10.90 10.49
C ALA A 24 3.31 -12.21 10.11
N GLU A 25 3.24 -13.12 11.09
CA GLU A 25 2.31 -14.24 11.06
C GLU A 25 0.92 -13.75 11.51
N VAL A 26 -0.13 -14.18 10.80
CA VAL A 26 -1.48 -13.63 10.97
C VAL A 26 -2.56 -14.70 10.81
N THR A 27 -3.74 -14.38 11.31
CA THR A 27 -4.98 -15.09 10.98
C THR A 27 -5.93 -14.12 10.30
N ASN A 28 -6.26 -14.40 9.04
CA ASN A 28 -7.22 -13.58 8.30
C ASN A 28 -8.66 -14.06 8.56
N THR A 29 -9.58 -13.12 8.62
CA THR A 29 -11.02 -13.40 8.76
C THR A 29 -11.82 -12.60 7.73
N PRO A 30 -13.01 -13.09 7.32
CA PRO A 30 -13.80 -12.38 6.30
C PRO A 30 -14.36 -11.03 6.77
N TYR A 31 -14.44 -10.83 8.10
CA TYR A 31 -14.96 -9.61 8.71
C TYR A 31 -14.50 -9.46 10.15
N CYS A 32 -14.22 -8.23 10.57
CA CYS A 32 -13.91 -7.89 11.95
C CYS A 32 -14.71 -6.64 12.38
N GLU A 33 -15.71 -6.82 13.23
CA GLU A 33 -16.60 -5.73 13.65
C GLU A 33 -15.84 -4.58 14.32
N GLY A 34 -14.89 -4.88 15.22
CA GLY A 34 -14.10 -3.84 15.91
C GLY A 34 -13.27 -3.00 14.94
N LEU A 35 -12.69 -3.61 13.91
CA LEU A 35 -11.97 -2.88 12.86
C LEU A 35 -12.91 -1.98 12.05
N TRP A 36 -14.07 -2.47 11.71
CA TRP A 36 -15.06 -1.68 10.96
C TRP A 36 -15.66 -0.53 11.77
N GLN A 37 -15.76 -0.66 13.09
CA GLN A 37 -16.11 0.47 13.98
C GLN A 37 -15.04 1.56 13.93
N GLU A 38 -13.73 1.20 13.93
CA GLU A 38 -12.64 2.17 13.74
C GLU A 38 -12.67 2.85 12.37
N ILE A 39 -12.93 2.07 11.30
CA ILE A 39 -13.07 2.60 9.94
C ILE A 39 -14.24 3.59 9.86
N ALA A 40 -15.38 3.26 10.46
CA ALA A 40 -16.56 4.12 10.48
C ALA A 40 -16.29 5.43 11.22
N THR A 41 -15.66 5.36 12.40
CA THR A 41 -15.27 6.54 13.20
C THR A 41 -14.33 7.43 12.38
N PHE A 42 -13.26 6.87 11.82
CA PHE A 42 -12.33 7.64 10.99
C PHE A 42 -13.01 8.25 9.75
N THR A 43 -13.93 7.53 9.13
CA THR A 43 -14.69 8.02 7.97
C THR A 43 -15.50 9.28 8.31
N GLN A 44 -16.15 9.31 9.48
CA GLN A 44 -16.89 10.48 9.97
C GLN A 44 -15.97 11.66 10.19
N GLU A 45 -14.83 11.44 10.86
CA GLU A 45 -13.82 12.47 11.09
C GLU A 45 -13.23 13.02 9.79
N LEU A 46 -12.93 12.13 8.83
CA LEU A 46 -12.40 12.53 7.51
C LEU A 46 -13.40 13.43 6.77
N ARG A 47 -14.68 13.03 6.73
CA ARG A 47 -15.76 13.79 6.09
C ARG A 47 -16.01 15.16 6.73
N ALA A 48 -15.73 15.28 8.04
CA ALA A 48 -15.86 16.56 8.75
C ALA A 48 -14.71 17.54 8.47
N ARG A 49 -13.51 17.04 8.10
CA ARG A 49 -12.28 17.85 7.98
C ARG A 49 -11.82 18.07 6.54
N GLU A 50 -12.13 17.17 5.63
CA GLU A 50 -11.56 17.17 4.28
C GLU A 50 -12.64 17.25 3.19
N THR A 51 -12.22 17.72 2.03
CA THR A 51 -12.99 17.71 0.79
C THR A 51 -12.24 16.96 -0.30
N THR A 52 -12.91 16.56 -1.38
CA THR A 52 -12.24 15.91 -2.51
C THR A 52 -11.14 16.77 -3.14
N ASP A 53 -11.21 18.09 -3.04
CA ASP A 53 -10.22 18.99 -3.62
C ASP A 53 -8.98 19.15 -2.73
N SER A 54 -9.11 18.97 -1.41
CA SER A 54 -7.99 19.07 -0.46
C SER A 54 -7.04 17.87 -0.52
N ILE A 55 -7.49 16.68 -0.95
CA ILE A 55 -6.73 15.43 -0.88
C ILE A 55 -5.36 15.53 -1.55
N LYS A 56 -5.31 16.12 -2.75
CA LYS A 56 -4.06 16.24 -3.54
C LYS A 56 -3.00 17.14 -2.89
N TYR A 57 -3.37 17.90 -1.86
CA TYR A 57 -2.47 18.76 -1.09
C TYR A 57 -2.00 18.13 0.23
N GLN A 58 -2.52 16.95 0.59
CA GLN A 58 -1.99 16.18 1.71
C GLN A 58 -0.53 15.82 1.43
N PRO A 59 0.43 16.13 2.33
CA PRO A 59 1.87 16.05 2.02
C PRO A 59 2.31 14.69 1.46
N VAL A 60 1.89 13.59 2.11
CA VAL A 60 2.24 12.22 1.71
C VAL A 60 1.65 11.86 0.34
N ILE A 61 0.38 12.22 0.11
CA ILE A 61 -0.28 11.97 -1.18
C ILE A 61 0.35 12.85 -2.27
N ALA A 62 0.64 14.12 -1.98
CA ALA A 62 1.29 15.03 -2.91
C ALA A 62 2.67 14.52 -3.34
N ALA A 63 3.47 14.02 -2.38
CA ALA A 63 4.78 13.43 -2.67
C ALA A 63 4.69 12.18 -3.57
N THR A 64 3.73 11.28 -3.30
CA THR A 64 3.49 10.11 -4.16
C THR A 64 3.06 10.53 -5.57
N ARG A 65 2.20 11.52 -5.70
CA ARG A 65 1.79 12.07 -7.01
C ARG A 65 2.95 12.69 -7.77
N GLU A 66 3.86 13.38 -7.07
CA GLU A 66 5.05 13.97 -7.67
C GLU A 66 6.05 12.89 -8.12
N ALA A 67 6.23 11.83 -7.31
CA ALA A 67 7.03 10.66 -7.71
C ALA A 67 6.49 10.04 -9.01
N TYR A 68 5.17 9.87 -9.15
CA TYR A 68 4.57 9.37 -10.40
C TYR A 68 4.94 10.23 -11.61
N LYS A 69 4.82 11.55 -11.51
CA LYS A 69 5.18 12.46 -12.60
C LYS A 69 6.66 12.34 -12.98
N ARG A 70 7.55 12.29 -11.97
CA ARG A 70 9.00 12.11 -12.19
C ARG A 70 9.31 10.76 -12.86
N CYS A 71 8.53 9.73 -12.59
CA CYS A 71 8.63 8.42 -13.25
C CYS A 71 7.90 8.35 -14.61
N GLY A 72 7.26 9.43 -15.06
CA GLY A 72 6.57 9.49 -16.35
C GLY A 72 5.10 9.07 -16.32
N LYS A 73 4.47 8.93 -15.13
CA LYS A 73 3.07 8.52 -15.00
C LYS A 73 2.15 9.68 -14.59
N ASP A 74 0.98 9.76 -15.21
CA ASP A 74 -0.06 10.73 -14.81
C ASP A 74 -0.81 10.25 -13.54
N PRO A 75 -0.62 10.92 -12.37
CA PRO A 75 -1.28 10.53 -11.13
C PRO A 75 -2.78 10.83 -11.11
N SER A 76 -3.31 11.57 -12.08
CA SER A 76 -4.75 11.82 -12.17
C SER A 76 -5.48 10.65 -12.81
N ARG A 77 -4.82 9.96 -13.73
CA ARG A 77 -5.31 8.75 -14.41
C ARG A 77 -5.03 7.49 -13.58
N TYR A 78 -3.82 7.40 -13.01
CA TYR A 78 -3.36 6.28 -12.17
C TYR A 78 -3.19 6.77 -10.74
N ARG A 79 -4.30 6.87 -9.99
CA ARG A 79 -4.25 7.43 -8.63
C ARG A 79 -3.54 6.52 -7.65
N PRO A 80 -2.72 7.09 -6.74
CA PRO A 80 -2.28 6.36 -5.55
C PRO A 80 -3.47 5.78 -4.76
N SER A 81 -3.32 4.59 -4.19
CA SER A 81 -4.39 3.90 -3.47
C SER A 81 -4.93 4.73 -2.30
N ALA A 82 -4.05 5.36 -1.52
CA ALA A 82 -4.47 6.25 -0.42
C ALA A 82 -5.36 7.41 -0.90
N GLU A 83 -5.01 8.03 -2.04
CA GLU A 83 -5.88 9.06 -2.66
C GLU A 83 -7.22 8.48 -3.11
N ALA A 84 -7.20 7.30 -3.73
CA ALA A 84 -8.40 6.66 -4.24
C ALA A 84 -9.38 6.30 -3.10
N LEU A 85 -8.89 5.76 -1.99
CA LEU A 85 -9.68 5.43 -0.80
C LEU A 85 -10.31 6.68 -0.18
N ARG A 86 -9.54 7.76 0.04
CA ARG A 86 -10.07 9.02 0.58
C ARG A 86 -11.12 9.63 -0.33
N ARG A 87 -10.86 9.66 -1.66
CA ARG A 87 -11.85 10.17 -2.62
C ARG A 87 -13.16 9.39 -2.59
N ARG A 88 -13.09 8.07 -2.43
CA ARG A 88 -14.27 7.24 -2.32
C ARG A 88 -15.13 7.65 -1.11
N LEU A 89 -14.52 7.77 0.07
CA LEU A 89 -15.19 8.17 1.30
C LEU A 89 -15.78 9.59 1.23
N LEU A 90 -15.00 10.55 0.70
CA LEU A 90 -15.44 11.96 0.58
C LEU A 90 -16.53 12.18 -0.49
N ARG A 91 -16.76 11.20 -1.37
CA ARG A 91 -17.92 11.17 -2.28
C ARG A 91 -19.16 10.53 -1.66
N GLY A 92 -19.13 10.20 -0.37
CA GLY A 92 -20.24 9.56 0.34
C GLY A 92 -20.34 8.06 0.13
N LEU A 93 -19.37 7.43 -0.56
CA LEU A 93 -19.34 5.99 -0.76
C LEU A 93 -18.60 5.31 0.39
N GLU A 94 -19.10 4.15 0.83
CA GLU A 94 -18.39 3.33 1.84
C GLU A 94 -17.23 2.57 1.20
N LEU A 95 -16.24 2.15 2.01
CA LEU A 95 -15.20 1.23 1.54
C LEU A 95 -15.83 -0.11 1.11
N TYR A 96 -15.15 -0.81 0.22
CA TYR A 96 -15.45 -2.22 0.02
C TYR A 96 -14.94 -2.99 1.23
N GLN A 97 -15.78 -3.82 1.80
CA GLN A 97 -15.40 -4.80 2.79
C GLN A 97 -14.84 -6.02 2.04
N ILE A 98 -13.59 -6.34 2.28
CA ILE A 98 -12.88 -7.44 1.58
C ILE A 98 -12.58 -8.57 2.58
N ASP A 99 -11.62 -8.38 3.46
CA ASP A 99 -11.23 -9.22 4.57
C ASP A 99 -10.47 -8.39 5.60
N THR A 100 -10.22 -8.96 6.76
CA THR A 100 -9.61 -8.22 7.89
C THR A 100 -8.23 -7.64 7.54
N LEU A 101 -7.38 -8.36 6.79
CA LEU A 101 -6.04 -7.88 6.45
C LEU A 101 -6.10 -6.71 5.45
N VAL A 102 -6.91 -6.82 4.40
CA VAL A 102 -7.09 -5.74 3.41
C VAL A 102 -7.72 -4.51 4.05
N ASP A 103 -8.77 -4.70 4.86
CA ASP A 103 -9.48 -3.61 5.53
C ASP A 103 -8.57 -2.88 6.53
N LEU A 104 -7.69 -3.61 7.23
CA LEU A 104 -6.69 -3.08 8.14
C LEU A 104 -5.67 -2.20 7.39
N ILE A 105 -5.09 -2.71 6.29
CA ILE A 105 -4.16 -1.95 5.45
C ILE A 105 -4.82 -0.69 4.88
N ASN A 106 -6.09 -0.79 4.47
CA ASN A 106 -6.87 0.35 4.01
C ASN A 106 -7.05 1.41 5.12
N LEU A 107 -7.31 0.99 6.36
CA LEU A 107 -7.43 1.92 7.50
C LEU A 107 -6.11 2.67 7.75
N VAL A 108 -4.96 1.97 7.77
CA VAL A 108 -3.65 2.62 7.93
C VAL A 108 -3.38 3.58 6.78
N SER A 109 -3.64 3.17 5.54
CA SER A 109 -3.49 4.03 4.35
C SER A 109 -4.36 5.29 4.43
N LEU A 110 -5.59 5.16 4.93
CA LEU A 110 -6.49 6.29 5.17
C LEU A 110 -5.98 7.23 6.26
N ARG A 111 -5.49 6.71 7.38
CA ARG A 111 -4.99 7.50 8.52
C ARG A 111 -3.72 8.28 8.17
N THR A 112 -2.81 7.64 7.46
CA THR A 112 -1.46 8.15 7.23
C THR A 112 -1.27 8.85 5.89
N GLY A 113 -2.09 8.51 4.89
CA GLY A 113 -1.93 8.97 3.51
C GLY A 113 -0.89 8.19 2.70
N HIS A 114 -0.17 7.25 3.31
CA HIS A 114 0.74 6.36 2.57
C HIS A 114 -0.03 5.35 1.73
N SER A 115 0.40 5.14 0.49
CA SER A 115 -0.02 3.98 -0.29
C SER A 115 0.76 2.77 0.18
N ILE A 116 0.05 1.72 0.59
CA ILE A 116 0.63 0.53 1.21
C ILE A 116 0.29 -0.66 0.32
N GLY A 117 1.32 -1.42 -0.09
CA GLY A 117 1.15 -2.73 -0.72
C GLY A 117 0.94 -3.80 0.35
N GLY A 118 -0.03 -4.68 0.16
CA GLY A 118 -0.31 -5.80 1.08
C GLY A 118 -0.29 -7.13 0.34
N PHE A 119 0.65 -7.99 0.70
CA PHE A 119 0.92 -9.24 -0.01
C PHE A 119 0.78 -10.46 0.88
N ASP A 120 0.27 -11.54 0.30
CA ASP A 120 0.49 -12.89 0.83
C ASP A 120 1.98 -13.22 0.65
N ALA A 121 2.71 -13.25 1.75
CA ALA A 121 4.16 -13.42 1.71
C ALA A 121 4.56 -14.82 1.19
N ASP A 122 3.69 -15.82 1.34
CA ASP A 122 3.94 -17.19 0.88
C ASP A 122 3.81 -17.31 -0.66
N GLU A 123 3.16 -16.35 -1.31
CA GLU A 123 3.04 -16.28 -2.78
C GLU A 123 4.18 -15.51 -3.46
N ILE A 124 5.04 -14.84 -2.68
CA ILE A 124 6.23 -14.14 -3.20
C ILE A 124 7.30 -15.16 -3.55
N GLN A 125 7.90 -15.02 -4.72
CA GLN A 125 8.90 -15.98 -5.22
C GLN A 125 10.33 -15.53 -4.93
N GLY A 126 10.93 -16.20 -3.95
CA GLY A 126 12.26 -15.87 -3.44
C GLY A 126 12.23 -14.87 -2.29
N THR A 127 13.39 -14.33 -1.95
CA THR A 127 13.55 -13.40 -0.83
C THR A 127 14.02 -12.01 -1.27
N ASP A 128 14.32 -11.84 -2.55
CA ASP A 128 14.78 -10.59 -3.12
C ASP A 128 13.59 -9.87 -3.77
N LEU A 129 13.39 -8.62 -3.38
CA LEU A 129 12.43 -7.70 -3.98
C LEU A 129 13.17 -6.46 -4.51
N GLU A 130 12.83 -6.03 -5.71
CA GLU A 130 13.32 -4.78 -6.26
C GLU A 130 12.17 -3.79 -6.47
N LEU A 131 12.28 -2.59 -5.93
CA LEU A 131 11.46 -1.45 -6.33
C LEU A 131 12.08 -0.80 -7.56
N GLY A 132 11.44 -0.94 -8.71
CA GLY A 132 11.84 -0.34 -9.97
C GLY A 132 10.72 0.47 -10.60
N ILE A 133 10.88 0.84 -11.87
CA ILE A 133 9.85 1.51 -12.68
C ILE A 133 9.26 0.51 -13.68
N GLY A 134 7.95 0.49 -13.79
CA GLY A 134 7.21 -0.35 -14.74
C GLY A 134 7.64 -0.06 -16.18
N ARG A 135 7.82 -1.13 -16.96
CA ARG A 135 8.27 -1.08 -18.36
C ARG A 135 7.08 -1.09 -19.32
N ALA A 136 7.32 -0.67 -20.55
CA ALA A 136 6.33 -0.85 -21.62
C ALA A 136 6.00 -2.34 -21.80
N GLU A 137 4.71 -2.64 -21.99
CA GLU A 137 4.18 -4.00 -22.20
C GLU A 137 4.46 -4.98 -21.05
N GLU A 138 4.92 -4.50 -19.89
CA GLU A 138 5.09 -5.35 -18.71
C GLU A 138 3.72 -5.86 -18.24
N LEU A 139 3.57 -7.18 -18.19
CA LEU A 139 2.32 -7.83 -17.78
C LEU A 139 2.08 -7.62 -16.31
N PHE A 140 0.92 -7.07 -15.96
CA PHE A 140 0.50 -6.85 -14.59
C PHE A 140 -1.02 -6.94 -14.48
N GLU A 141 -1.49 -8.00 -13.83
CA GLU A 141 -2.91 -8.17 -13.54
C GLU A 141 -3.23 -7.57 -12.18
N GLY A 142 -3.86 -6.38 -12.18
CA GLY A 142 -4.24 -5.70 -10.94
C GLY A 142 -5.49 -6.31 -10.32
N ILE A 143 -5.52 -6.43 -8.98
CA ILE A 143 -6.63 -7.01 -8.22
C ILE A 143 -7.95 -6.32 -8.59
N GLY A 144 -8.90 -7.08 -9.14
CA GLY A 144 -10.21 -6.60 -9.53
C GLY A 144 -10.22 -5.58 -10.67
N ARG A 145 -9.11 -5.43 -11.41
CA ARG A 145 -8.95 -4.45 -12.50
C ARG A 145 -8.56 -5.07 -13.84
N GLY A 146 -8.16 -6.35 -13.83
CA GLY A 146 -7.59 -7.01 -15.01
C GLY A 146 -6.21 -6.46 -15.36
N MET A 147 -5.83 -6.53 -16.64
CA MET A 147 -4.52 -6.09 -17.12
C MET A 147 -4.35 -4.57 -17.01
N LEU A 148 -3.36 -4.14 -16.24
CA LEU A 148 -2.99 -2.75 -16.04
C LEU A 148 -1.72 -2.40 -16.81
N ASN A 149 -1.73 -1.23 -17.45
CA ASN A 149 -0.50 -0.63 -17.96
C ASN A 149 0.26 0.02 -16.80
N ILE A 150 1.30 -0.65 -16.32
CA ILE A 150 2.15 -0.18 -15.22
C ILE A 150 3.38 0.59 -15.70
N GLU A 151 3.57 0.80 -17.00
CA GLU A 151 4.65 1.62 -17.55
C GLU A 151 4.73 2.97 -16.81
N GLY A 152 5.91 3.31 -16.30
CA GLY A 152 6.15 4.54 -15.53
C GLY A 152 5.60 4.52 -14.09
N LEU A 153 4.98 3.44 -13.60
CA LEU A 153 4.66 3.31 -12.18
C LEU A 153 5.83 2.71 -11.40
N PRO A 154 6.10 3.17 -10.18
CA PRO A 154 6.92 2.39 -9.25
C PRO A 154 6.30 1.01 -9.04
N VAL A 155 7.11 -0.05 -9.14
CA VAL A 155 6.63 -1.44 -9.00
C VAL A 155 7.63 -2.28 -8.25
N TYR A 156 7.15 -3.03 -7.25
CA TYR A 156 7.91 -4.08 -6.59
C TYR A 156 7.89 -5.34 -7.43
N ARG A 157 9.04 -5.97 -7.59
CA ARG A 157 9.19 -7.23 -8.32
C ARG A 157 9.91 -8.26 -7.48
N ASP A 158 9.45 -9.48 -7.57
CA ASP A 158 10.17 -10.66 -7.15
C ASP A 158 10.83 -11.37 -8.36
N ARG A 159 11.24 -12.62 -8.19
CA ARG A 159 11.89 -13.40 -9.23
C ARG A 159 11.02 -13.64 -10.49
N ILE A 160 9.68 -13.59 -10.35
CA ILE A 160 8.75 -13.86 -11.46
C ILE A 160 8.33 -12.56 -12.16
N GLY A 161 8.06 -11.49 -11.41
CA GLY A 161 7.55 -10.25 -11.97
C GLY A 161 6.95 -9.32 -10.93
N GLY A 162 6.11 -8.38 -11.38
CA GLY A 162 5.50 -7.38 -10.52
C GLY A 162 4.60 -7.99 -9.44
N ASN A 163 4.69 -7.46 -8.21
CA ASN A 163 3.84 -7.82 -7.08
C ASN A 163 2.85 -6.69 -6.76
N GLY A 164 3.31 -5.44 -6.77
CA GLY A 164 2.48 -4.32 -6.41
C GLY A 164 3.05 -2.98 -6.84
N THR A 165 2.16 -2.02 -6.99
CA THR A 165 2.42 -0.61 -7.26
C THR A 165 1.67 0.22 -6.23
N PRO A 166 2.01 1.52 -6.02
CA PRO A 166 1.19 2.35 -5.13
C PRO A 166 -0.26 2.59 -5.64
N THR A 167 -0.61 2.11 -6.83
CA THR A 167 -1.97 2.17 -7.39
C THR A 167 -2.77 0.89 -7.16
N SER A 168 -2.13 -0.29 -7.28
CA SER A 168 -2.78 -1.61 -7.16
C SER A 168 -1.74 -2.69 -6.98
N ASP A 169 -2.10 -3.73 -6.25
CA ASP A 169 -1.32 -4.95 -6.11
C ASP A 169 -1.71 -5.97 -7.18
N HIS A 170 -0.83 -6.95 -7.42
CA HIS A 170 -1.00 -7.98 -8.44
C HIS A 170 -1.86 -9.13 -7.90
N GLU A 171 -2.72 -9.69 -8.77
CA GLU A 171 -3.62 -10.79 -8.45
C GLU A 171 -2.90 -12.03 -7.88
N ARG A 172 -1.67 -12.29 -8.32
CA ARG A 172 -0.85 -13.44 -7.91
C ARG A 172 -0.50 -13.43 -6.42
N THR A 173 -0.15 -12.27 -5.87
CA THR A 173 0.33 -12.10 -4.50
C THR A 173 -0.73 -11.49 -3.57
N LYS A 174 -1.99 -11.50 -4.00
CA LYS A 174 -3.08 -10.95 -3.20
C LYS A 174 -3.29 -11.74 -1.91
N MET A 175 -3.61 -11.03 -0.85
CA MET A 175 -4.06 -11.65 0.40
C MET A 175 -5.38 -12.39 0.20
N LYS A 176 -5.54 -13.52 0.89
CA LYS A 176 -6.70 -14.43 0.86
C LYS A 176 -7.08 -14.79 2.29
N LEU A 177 -8.22 -15.43 2.50
CA LEU A 177 -8.60 -15.91 3.83
C LEU A 177 -7.61 -16.94 4.40
N GLU A 178 -6.92 -17.66 3.52
CA GLU A 178 -5.91 -18.65 3.87
C GLU A 178 -4.53 -18.06 4.16
N THR A 179 -4.31 -16.77 3.87
CA THR A 179 -3.02 -16.09 4.13
C THR A 179 -2.60 -16.24 5.59
N ARG A 180 -1.38 -16.70 5.81
CA ARG A 180 -0.78 -16.92 7.14
C ARG A 180 0.39 -15.97 7.41
N HIS A 181 1.05 -15.50 6.39
CA HIS A 181 2.13 -14.54 6.50
C HIS A 181 1.83 -13.33 5.63
N ILE A 182 1.83 -12.15 6.25
CA ILE A 182 1.66 -10.88 5.52
C ILE A 182 3.01 -10.22 5.31
N LEU A 183 3.21 -9.66 4.12
CA LEU A 183 4.20 -8.61 3.87
C LEU A 183 3.45 -7.33 3.50
N ALA A 184 3.49 -6.31 4.36
CA ALA A 184 2.95 -4.99 4.06
C ALA A 184 4.10 -4.01 3.84
N ILE A 185 4.07 -3.26 2.72
CA ILE A 185 5.12 -2.30 2.37
C ILE A 185 4.55 -0.90 2.33
N VAL A 186 5.04 -0.04 3.22
CA VAL A 186 4.70 1.38 3.30
C VAL A 186 5.63 2.18 2.40
N ASN A 187 5.06 2.97 1.48
CA ASN A 187 5.82 3.77 0.52
C ASN A 187 5.95 5.22 0.98
N GLY A 188 7.13 5.63 1.42
CA GLY A 188 7.45 6.99 1.88
C GLY A 188 8.16 7.81 0.79
N TYR A 189 7.42 8.35 -0.18
CA TYR A 189 7.94 9.28 -1.20
C TYR A 189 8.22 10.68 -0.64
N ASN A 190 7.77 10.97 0.58
CA ASN A 190 8.06 12.16 1.37
C ASN A 190 9.24 11.97 2.35
N GLY A 191 10.01 10.90 2.20
CA GLY A 191 11.10 10.55 3.11
C GLY A 191 10.61 9.77 4.32
N GLN A 192 11.20 10.05 5.48
CA GLN A 192 10.94 9.32 6.73
C GLN A 192 9.68 9.80 7.48
N GLU A 193 9.13 10.95 7.11
CA GLU A 193 8.02 11.55 7.85
C GLU A 193 6.77 10.66 7.83
N GLY A 194 6.29 10.27 9.02
CA GLY A 194 5.13 9.40 9.22
C GLY A 194 5.34 7.93 8.85
N LEU A 195 6.53 7.55 8.35
CA LEU A 195 6.82 6.18 7.91
C LEU A 195 6.85 5.19 9.07
N LYS A 196 7.51 5.58 10.16
CA LYS A 196 7.60 4.77 11.38
C LYS A 196 6.21 4.56 11.99
N GLU A 197 5.46 5.63 12.15
CA GLU A 197 4.11 5.62 12.71
C GLU A 197 3.16 4.74 11.89
N ALA A 198 3.28 4.79 10.56
CA ALA A 198 2.49 3.92 9.69
C ALA A 198 2.85 2.44 9.85
N ALA A 199 4.14 2.10 9.92
CA ALA A 199 4.60 0.72 10.11
C ALA A 199 4.22 0.17 11.49
N GLU A 200 4.38 0.96 12.56
CA GLU A 200 3.98 0.59 13.90
C GLU A 200 2.46 0.40 14.00
N MET A 201 1.67 1.28 13.38
CA MET A 201 0.21 1.15 13.34
C MET A 201 -0.24 -0.14 12.62
N ILE A 202 0.47 -0.58 11.57
CA ILE A 202 0.20 -1.89 10.95
C ILE A 202 0.37 -3.01 11.98
N LEU A 203 1.50 -3.05 12.72
CA LEU A 203 1.74 -4.08 13.72
C LEU A 203 0.68 -4.06 14.83
N GLU A 204 0.36 -2.89 15.37
CA GLU A 204 -0.67 -2.74 16.42
C GLU A 204 -2.03 -3.28 15.97
N LEU A 205 -2.44 -2.97 14.74
CA LEU A 205 -3.71 -3.46 14.21
C LEU A 205 -3.67 -4.96 13.87
N LEU A 206 -2.53 -5.50 13.42
CA LEU A 206 -2.34 -6.93 13.21
C LEU A 206 -2.43 -7.71 14.53
N GLU A 207 -1.81 -7.20 15.59
CA GLU A 207 -1.95 -7.79 16.94
C GLU A 207 -3.41 -7.75 17.41
N LYS A 208 -4.07 -6.62 17.22
CA LYS A 208 -5.42 -6.39 17.71
C LYS A 208 -6.49 -7.20 16.96
N TYR A 209 -6.37 -7.34 15.64
CA TYR A 209 -7.45 -7.84 14.78
C TYR A 209 -7.11 -9.08 13.97
N ALA A 210 -5.83 -9.43 13.84
CA ALA A 210 -5.37 -10.57 13.04
C ALA A 210 -4.56 -11.60 13.84
N SER A 211 -4.67 -11.57 15.18
CA SER A 211 -4.03 -12.51 16.12
C SER A 211 -2.51 -12.63 15.94
N SER A 212 -1.86 -11.59 15.43
CA SER A 212 -0.41 -11.59 15.31
C SER A 212 0.24 -11.49 16.69
N THR A 213 1.22 -12.35 16.96
CA THR A 213 1.98 -12.35 18.22
C THR A 213 3.43 -11.93 18.04
N SER A 214 3.87 -11.86 16.79
CA SER A 214 5.23 -11.50 16.45
C SER A 214 5.27 -10.86 15.05
N GLY A 215 5.71 -9.63 14.98
CA GLY A 215 5.93 -8.94 13.72
C GLY A 215 7.28 -8.22 13.72
N THR A 216 7.81 -7.95 12.54
CA THR A 216 9.07 -7.24 12.37
C THR A 216 8.89 -6.08 11.40
N ILE A 217 9.60 -4.99 11.63
CA ILE A 217 9.69 -3.85 10.72
C ILE A 217 11.12 -3.79 10.18
N GLN A 218 11.24 -3.70 8.87
CA GLN A 218 12.49 -3.49 8.17
C GLN A 218 12.40 -2.20 7.37
N TYR A 219 13.30 -1.24 7.63
CA TYR A 219 13.44 -0.03 6.83
C TYR A 219 14.42 -0.25 5.70
N PHE A 220 14.18 0.40 4.54
CA PHE A 220 15.06 0.30 3.36
C PHE A 220 15.04 1.58 2.52
N GLU A 221 16.15 1.82 1.76
CA GLU A 221 16.38 3.02 0.95
C GLU A 221 17.27 2.75 -0.27
#